data_9964240da1b83729f0e2bb920a333dbb
#
_entry.id   9964240da1b83729f0e2bb920a333dbb
#
_cell.length_a   1.000
_cell.length_b   1.000
_cell.length_c   1.000
_cell.angle_alpha   90.00
_cell.angle_beta   90.00
_cell.angle_gamma   90.00
#
_symmetry.space_group_name_H-M   'P 1'
#
loop_
_entity.id
_entity.type
_entity.pdbx_description
1 polymer ?
#
loop_
_entity_poly.entity_id
_entity_poly.type
_entity_poly.pdbx_seq_one_letter_code
_entity_poly.pdbx_strand_id
1 'polypeptide(L)'
;KINYFISGNKIIGTRKDIPKICKEKNVELILFTISNISNKDRKDILSICQETNCKVRILPGTKDIIKNKNLMDSFRDVEIEDLLGRDTVKLDNRNIKGLIEGKTILVTGGGGSIGSELCRQIMTYNPQKLVMVDIYENNLYDIEQELKAKYPNKEICAIVASVRDQKRLDEIFDLYKPYLVFHAAAHKHVPLMETSPLEAIKNNVFGTYNTVNCADKHNVKKFILISTDKAVNQTNIMGAT
;
A
#
# COMPACT_ATOMS: atom_id res chain seq x y z
N LYS A 1 21.33 -23.51 -24.25
CA LYS A 1 21.62 -24.73 -23.43
C LYS A 1 20.43 -25.69 -23.35
N ILE A 2 19.55 -25.68 -24.36
CA ILE A 2 18.46 -26.67 -24.48
C ILE A 2 19.07 -28.06 -24.63
N ASN A 3 18.40 -29.10 -24.11
CA ASN A 3 18.87 -30.50 -24.08
C ASN A 3 20.01 -30.84 -23.09
N TYR A 4 20.49 -29.88 -22.29
CA TYR A 4 21.39 -30.22 -21.17
C TYR A 4 20.59 -30.75 -19.96
N PHE A 5 21.27 -31.48 -19.09
CA PHE A 5 20.69 -32.01 -17.85
C PHE A 5 21.24 -31.23 -16.64
N ILE A 6 20.37 -30.86 -15.72
CA ILE A 6 20.73 -30.29 -14.41
C ILE A 6 20.12 -31.21 -13.34
N SER A 7 20.93 -31.77 -12.48
CA SER A 7 20.51 -32.69 -11.41
C SER A 7 19.52 -33.77 -11.90
N GLY A 8 19.81 -34.37 -13.06
CA GLY A 8 18.99 -35.43 -13.66
C GLY A 8 17.78 -34.94 -14.47
N ASN A 9 17.47 -33.65 -14.44
CA ASN A 9 16.35 -33.06 -15.17
C ASN A 9 16.82 -32.41 -16.47
N LYS A 10 16.12 -32.68 -17.57
CA LYS A 10 16.42 -32.14 -18.89
C LYS A 10 15.92 -30.75 -19.07
N ILE A 11 16.74 -29.84 -19.60
CA ILE A 11 16.32 -28.50 -20.03
C ILE A 11 15.57 -28.62 -21.36
N ILE A 12 14.26 -28.34 -21.36
CA ILE A 12 13.37 -28.61 -22.50
C ILE A 12 12.99 -27.36 -23.30
N GLY A 13 13.30 -26.16 -22.79
CA GLY A 13 12.99 -24.92 -23.49
C GLY A 13 13.56 -23.68 -22.82
N THR A 14 13.21 -22.54 -23.37
CA THR A 14 13.48 -21.20 -22.87
C THR A 14 12.21 -20.57 -22.29
N ARG A 15 12.31 -19.37 -21.70
CA ARG A 15 11.13 -18.64 -21.19
C ARG A 15 10.02 -18.42 -22.25
N LYS A 16 10.38 -18.28 -23.53
CA LYS A 16 9.42 -18.11 -24.61
C LYS A 16 8.63 -19.39 -24.93
N ASP A 17 9.17 -20.53 -24.56
CA ASP A 17 8.56 -21.84 -24.86
C ASP A 17 7.58 -22.28 -23.76
N ILE A 18 7.50 -21.56 -22.63
CA ILE A 18 6.68 -21.93 -21.46
C ILE A 18 5.23 -22.22 -21.85
N PRO A 19 4.49 -21.34 -22.55
CA PRO A 19 3.08 -21.61 -22.87
C PRO A 19 2.88 -22.86 -23.73
N LYS A 20 3.77 -23.05 -24.71
CA LYS A 20 3.75 -24.23 -25.60
C LYS A 20 4.00 -25.51 -24.83
N ILE A 21 5.05 -25.51 -23.98
CA ILE A 21 5.45 -26.69 -23.19
C ILE A 21 4.36 -27.04 -22.17
N CYS A 22 3.77 -26.04 -21.50
CA CYS A 22 2.68 -26.26 -20.55
C CYS A 22 1.50 -26.96 -21.22
N LYS A 23 1.13 -26.55 -22.41
CA LYS A 23 0.03 -27.16 -23.17
C LYS A 23 0.36 -28.56 -23.65
N GLU A 24 1.56 -28.79 -24.22
CA GLU A 24 1.98 -30.08 -24.76
C GLU A 24 2.15 -31.16 -23.69
N LYS A 25 2.56 -30.75 -22.47
CA LYS A 25 2.85 -31.69 -21.38
C LYS A 25 1.76 -31.72 -20.29
N ASN A 26 0.65 -31.03 -20.47
CA ASN A 26 -0.43 -30.89 -19.49
C ASN A 26 0.10 -30.49 -18.10
N VAL A 27 0.93 -29.42 -18.06
CA VAL A 27 1.54 -28.96 -16.80
C VAL A 27 0.46 -28.30 -15.93
N GLU A 28 0.38 -28.70 -14.67
CA GLU A 28 -0.56 -28.13 -13.69
C GLU A 28 0.09 -27.07 -12.82
N LEU A 29 1.40 -27.22 -12.53
CA LEU A 29 2.13 -26.34 -11.62
C LEU A 29 3.47 -25.90 -12.22
N ILE A 30 3.73 -24.60 -12.18
CA ILE A 30 5.02 -23.99 -12.51
C ILE A 30 5.70 -23.54 -11.22
N LEU A 31 6.93 -24.01 -10.98
CA LEU A 31 7.76 -23.58 -9.86
C LEU A 31 8.80 -22.57 -10.35
N PHE A 32 8.67 -21.31 -9.93
CA PHE A 32 9.65 -20.26 -10.22
C PHE A 32 10.76 -20.30 -9.14
N THR A 33 11.94 -20.76 -9.53
CA THR A 33 13.07 -21.03 -8.60
C THR A 33 14.29 -20.13 -8.84
N ILE A 34 14.17 -19.12 -9.72
CA ILE A 34 15.29 -18.23 -10.05
C ILE A 34 15.42 -17.17 -8.96
N SER A 35 16.43 -17.31 -8.08
CA SER A 35 16.63 -16.43 -6.93
C SER A 35 17.36 -15.12 -7.27
N ASN A 36 18.30 -15.16 -8.22
CA ASN A 36 19.13 -14.01 -8.59
C ASN A 36 18.81 -13.53 -10.01
N ILE A 37 17.76 -12.73 -10.13
CA ILE A 37 17.25 -12.22 -11.39
C ILE A 37 16.78 -10.75 -11.21
N SER A 38 16.90 -9.92 -12.27
CA SER A 38 16.39 -8.56 -12.24
C SER A 38 14.87 -8.54 -12.06
N ASN A 39 14.34 -7.50 -11.40
CA ASN A 39 12.88 -7.36 -11.22
C ASN A 39 12.15 -7.28 -12.55
N LYS A 40 12.76 -6.69 -13.58
CA LYS A 40 12.21 -6.64 -14.94
C LYS A 40 12.08 -8.04 -15.54
N ASP A 41 13.15 -8.83 -15.51
CA ASP A 41 13.13 -10.20 -16.05
C ASP A 41 12.19 -11.10 -15.25
N ARG A 42 12.11 -10.93 -13.92
CA ARG A 42 11.16 -11.65 -13.07
C ARG A 42 9.73 -11.38 -13.52
N LYS A 43 9.37 -10.11 -13.66
CA LYS A 43 8.06 -9.68 -14.15
C LYS A 43 7.74 -10.28 -15.51
N ASP A 44 8.68 -10.18 -16.47
CA ASP A 44 8.49 -10.70 -17.82
C ASP A 44 8.23 -12.21 -17.83
N ILE A 45 8.99 -12.99 -17.02
CA ILE A 45 8.77 -14.43 -16.93
C ILE A 45 7.45 -14.78 -16.25
N LEU A 46 7.11 -14.09 -15.15
CA LEU A 46 5.84 -14.33 -14.45
C LEU A 46 4.64 -13.97 -15.31
N SER A 47 4.72 -12.89 -16.12
CA SER A 47 3.68 -12.54 -17.09
C SER A 47 3.47 -13.66 -18.13
N ILE A 48 4.56 -14.23 -18.65
CA ILE A 48 4.46 -15.37 -19.57
C ILE A 48 3.84 -16.61 -18.89
N CYS A 49 4.18 -16.85 -17.61
CA CYS A 49 3.57 -17.94 -16.86
C CYS A 49 2.05 -17.72 -16.64
N GLN A 50 1.61 -16.48 -16.45
CA GLN A 50 0.19 -16.15 -16.30
C GLN A 50 -0.64 -16.34 -17.60
N GLU A 51 -0.01 -16.33 -18.77
CA GLU A 51 -0.66 -16.69 -20.02
C GLU A 51 -1.03 -18.17 -20.09
N THR A 52 -0.52 -18.97 -19.17
CA THR A 52 -0.85 -20.42 -19.06
C THR A 52 -1.97 -20.62 -18.04
N ASN A 53 -2.68 -21.74 -18.14
CA ASN A 53 -3.68 -22.14 -17.13
C ASN A 53 -3.04 -22.84 -15.91
N CYS A 54 -1.71 -22.79 -15.78
CA CYS A 54 -0.98 -23.47 -14.72
C CYS A 54 -0.98 -22.63 -13.43
N LYS A 55 -1.03 -23.31 -12.29
CA LYS A 55 -0.75 -22.66 -11.00
C LYS A 55 0.74 -22.28 -10.95
N VAL A 56 1.05 -21.05 -10.49
CA VAL A 56 2.43 -20.57 -10.39
C VAL A 56 2.80 -20.36 -8.93
N ARG A 57 3.91 -20.94 -8.50
CA ARG A 57 4.48 -20.72 -7.15
C ARG A 57 5.93 -20.27 -7.25
N ILE A 58 6.32 -19.39 -6.32
CA ILE A 58 7.65 -18.80 -6.25
C ILE A 58 8.40 -19.37 -5.06
N LEU A 59 9.67 -19.72 -5.26
CA LEU A 59 10.59 -20.00 -4.18
C LEU A 59 11.12 -18.67 -3.61
N PRO A 60 10.84 -18.33 -2.35
CA PRO A 60 11.36 -17.11 -1.73
C PRO A 60 12.88 -17.19 -1.55
N GLY A 61 13.47 -16.03 -1.17
CA GLY A 61 14.92 -15.95 -0.99
C GLY A 61 15.47 -16.87 0.10
N THR A 62 16.78 -17.13 0.06
CA THR A 62 17.48 -18.07 0.95
C THR A 62 17.22 -17.89 2.45
N LYS A 63 16.89 -16.65 2.90
CA LYS A 63 16.59 -16.38 4.31
C LYS A 63 15.26 -16.97 4.79
N ASP A 64 14.31 -17.14 3.90
CA ASP A 64 12.98 -17.67 4.23
C ASP A 64 12.97 -19.20 4.15
N ILE A 65 13.87 -19.78 3.33
CA ILE A 65 14.05 -21.23 3.22
C ILE A 65 14.64 -21.84 4.51
N ILE A 66 15.52 -21.10 5.20
CA ILE A 66 16.18 -21.57 6.45
C ILE A 66 15.17 -21.73 7.60
N LYS A 67 14.03 -21.04 7.55
CA LYS A 67 13.00 -21.10 8.61
C LYS A 67 12.05 -22.31 8.47
N ASN A 68 11.94 -22.89 7.30
CA ASN A 68 11.01 -23.98 7.02
C ASN A 68 11.73 -25.33 6.89
N LYS A 69 11.26 -26.33 7.65
CA LYS A 69 11.84 -27.68 7.64
C LYS A 69 11.63 -28.43 6.32
N ASN A 70 10.64 -28.05 5.50
CA ASN A 70 10.34 -28.65 4.20
C ASN A 70 10.44 -27.60 3.09
N LEU A 71 11.20 -27.93 2.02
CA LEU A 71 11.38 -27.05 0.87
C LEU A 71 10.04 -26.75 0.14
N MET A 72 9.13 -27.72 0.10
CA MET A 72 7.82 -27.57 -0.56
C MET A 72 6.91 -26.57 0.17
N ASP A 73 7.02 -26.46 1.49
CA ASP A 73 6.24 -25.51 2.31
C ASP A 73 6.81 -24.08 2.20
N SER A 74 7.99 -23.94 1.61
CA SER A 74 8.61 -22.64 1.35
C SER A 74 8.11 -21.97 0.06
N PHE A 75 7.44 -22.70 -0.83
CA PHE A 75 6.87 -22.11 -2.04
C PHE A 75 5.57 -21.36 -1.69
N ARG A 76 5.48 -20.10 -2.09
CA ARG A 76 4.29 -19.27 -1.97
C ARG A 76 3.65 -18.99 -3.34
N ASP A 77 2.40 -18.62 -3.31
CA ASP A 77 1.71 -18.14 -4.51
C ASP A 77 2.30 -16.79 -4.97
N VAL A 78 2.07 -16.43 -6.23
CA VAL A 78 2.51 -15.16 -6.81
C VAL A 78 1.70 -14.03 -6.21
N GLU A 79 2.35 -13.04 -5.62
CA GLU A 79 1.72 -11.82 -5.10
C GLU A 79 1.81 -10.68 -6.13
N ILE A 80 0.97 -9.64 -5.96
CA ILE A 80 0.94 -8.50 -6.87
C ILE A 80 2.29 -7.79 -6.91
N GLU A 81 3.02 -7.77 -5.80
CA GLU A 81 4.36 -7.19 -5.66
C GLU A 81 5.39 -7.83 -6.58
N ASP A 82 5.29 -9.15 -6.81
CA ASP A 82 6.18 -9.89 -7.71
C ASP A 82 6.00 -9.43 -9.17
N LEU A 83 4.81 -8.99 -9.52
CA LEU A 83 4.44 -8.52 -10.86
C LEU A 83 4.77 -7.04 -11.08
N LEU A 84 4.81 -6.24 -10.00
CA LEU A 84 5.09 -4.81 -10.09
C LEU A 84 6.57 -4.52 -10.43
N GLY A 85 7.48 -5.46 -10.14
CA GLY A 85 8.90 -5.32 -10.43
C GLY A 85 9.59 -4.19 -9.66
N ARG A 86 9.01 -3.75 -8.53
CA ARG A 86 9.59 -2.74 -7.64
C ARG A 86 10.26 -3.42 -6.46
N ASP A 87 11.43 -2.92 -6.06
CA ASP A 87 12.07 -3.37 -4.84
C ASP A 87 11.25 -2.92 -3.63
N THR A 88 11.01 -3.84 -2.70
CA THR A 88 10.39 -3.49 -1.41
C THR A 88 11.34 -2.62 -0.62
N VAL A 89 10.90 -1.43 -0.24
CA VAL A 89 11.65 -0.54 0.64
C VAL A 89 11.68 -1.16 2.04
N LYS A 90 12.87 -1.42 2.57
CA LYS A 90 13.02 -1.83 3.96
C LYS A 90 12.93 -0.59 4.84
N LEU A 91 11.82 -0.45 5.55
CA LEU A 91 11.62 0.64 6.49
C LEU A 91 12.49 0.43 7.75
N ASP A 92 13.08 1.52 8.26
CA ASP A 92 13.72 1.50 9.58
C ASP A 92 12.64 1.55 10.67
N ASN A 93 12.23 0.39 11.12
CA ASN A 93 11.17 0.23 12.10
C ASN A 93 11.45 0.94 13.44
N ARG A 94 12.72 1.20 13.80
CA ARG A 94 13.08 1.87 15.07
C ARG A 94 12.67 3.33 15.06
N ASN A 95 12.97 4.04 13.98
CA ASN A 95 12.60 5.44 13.82
C ASN A 95 11.09 5.62 13.72
N ILE A 96 10.39 4.75 13.00
CA ILE A 96 8.93 4.78 12.87
C ILE A 96 8.27 4.52 14.23
N LYS A 97 8.74 3.52 14.98
CA LYS A 97 8.21 3.19 16.30
C LYS A 97 8.28 4.40 17.25
N GLY A 98 9.41 5.10 17.28
CA GLY A 98 9.59 6.30 18.13
C GLY A 98 8.64 7.46 17.77
N LEU A 99 8.14 7.51 16.53
CA LEU A 99 7.19 8.54 16.09
C LEU A 99 5.73 8.21 16.45
N ILE A 100 5.38 6.94 16.58
CA ILE A 100 3.97 6.48 16.68
C ILE A 100 3.63 5.95 18.05
N GLU A 101 4.54 5.18 18.68
CA GLU A 101 4.26 4.49 19.95
C GLU A 101 3.83 5.45 21.05
N GLY A 102 2.70 5.15 21.69
CA GLY A 102 2.16 5.94 22.79
C GLY A 102 1.70 7.35 22.41
N LYS A 103 1.49 7.64 21.11
CA LYS A 103 1.07 8.96 20.61
C LYS A 103 -0.33 8.91 20.03
N THR A 104 -0.99 10.08 19.99
CA THR A 104 -2.23 10.26 19.22
C THR A 104 -1.89 10.57 17.78
N ILE A 105 -2.39 9.76 16.86
CA ILE A 105 -2.15 9.89 15.42
C ILE A 105 -3.47 10.20 14.72
N LEU A 106 -3.47 11.19 13.85
CA LEU A 106 -4.62 11.55 13.02
C LEU A 106 -4.33 11.23 11.56
N VAL A 107 -5.28 10.58 10.89
CA VAL A 107 -5.21 10.25 9.47
C VAL A 107 -6.43 10.84 8.77
N THR A 108 -6.24 11.80 7.87
CA THR A 108 -7.30 12.28 6.98
C THR A 108 -7.36 11.43 5.72
N GLY A 109 -8.55 11.25 5.16
CA GLY A 109 -8.74 10.27 4.08
C GLY A 109 -8.62 8.83 4.58
N GLY A 110 -8.96 8.59 5.86
CA GLY A 110 -8.78 7.30 6.56
C GLY A 110 -9.57 6.14 5.97
N GLY A 111 -10.69 6.41 5.28
CA GLY A 111 -11.49 5.42 4.55
C GLY A 111 -10.98 5.13 3.14
N GLY A 112 -10.06 5.95 2.59
CA GLY A 112 -9.45 5.73 1.29
C GLY A 112 -8.46 4.56 1.27
N SER A 113 -8.08 4.10 0.06
CA SER A 113 -7.17 2.95 -0.08
C SER A 113 -5.80 3.15 0.60
N ILE A 114 -5.21 4.35 0.46
CA ILE A 114 -3.93 4.67 1.12
C ILE A 114 -4.14 4.95 2.61
N GLY A 115 -5.16 5.75 2.96
CA GLY A 115 -5.44 6.09 4.36
C GLY A 115 -5.77 4.89 5.23
N SER A 116 -6.59 3.95 4.74
CA SER A 116 -6.92 2.73 5.48
C SER A 116 -5.71 1.83 5.70
N GLU A 117 -4.82 1.71 4.69
CA GLU A 117 -3.59 0.94 4.85
C GLU A 117 -2.62 1.63 5.82
N LEU A 118 -2.50 2.96 5.77
CA LEU A 118 -1.75 3.71 6.80
C LEU A 118 -2.31 3.44 8.20
N CYS A 119 -3.63 3.44 8.37
CA CYS A 119 -4.25 3.12 9.66
C CYS A 119 -3.89 1.70 10.14
N ARG A 120 -3.92 0.69 9.26
CA ARG A 120 -3.48 -0.68 9.58
C ARG A 120 -2.02 -0.73 10.02
N GLN A 121 -1.13 -0.07 9.28
CA GLN A 121 0.30 -0.02 9.59
C GLN A 121 0.57 0.72 10.92
N ILE A 122 -0.05 1.88 11.12
CA ILE A 122 0.08 2.68 12.35
C ILE A 122 -0.29 1.84 13.58
N MET A 123 -1.37 1.07 13.52
CA MET A 123 -1.80 0.23 14.64
C MET A 123 -0.78 -0.83 15.04
N THR A 124 0.06 -1.30 14.11
CA THR A 124 1.14 -2.26 14.43
C THR A 124 2.23 -1.67 15.32
N TYR A 125 2.37 -0.33 15.34
CA TYR A 125 3.35 0.39 16.16
C TYR A 125 2.80 0.89 17.50
N ASN A 126 1.65 0.37 17.95
CA ASN A 126 1.11 0.61 19.27
C ASN A 126 0.85 2.09 19.62
N PRO A 127 0.08 2.85 18.80
CA PRO A 127 -0.29 4.22 19.15
C PRO A 127 -1.11 4.25 20.45
N GLN A 128 -1.16 5.40 21.13
CA GLN A 128 -2.09 5.65 22.20
C GLN A 128 -3.53 5.73 21.67
N LYS A 129 -3.71 6.50 20.59
CA LYS A 129 -5.02 6.71 19.94
C LYS A 129 -4.84 6.88 18.44
N LEU A 130 -5.73 6.27 17.66
CA LEU A 130 -5.86 6.50 16.23
C LEU A 130 -7.15 7.26 15.96
N VAL A 131 -7.04 8.42 15.30
CA VAL A 131 -8.17 9.24 14.85
C VAL A 131 -8.21 9.21 13.33
N MET A 132 -9.28 8.69 12.76
CA MET A 132 -9.50 8.61 11.32
C MET A 132 -10.58 9.61 10.92
N VAL A 133 -10.28 10.43 9.91
CA VAL A 133 -11.20 11.43 9.37
C VAL A 133 -11.43 11.15 7.90
N ASP A 134 -12.68 11.00 7.48
CA ASP A 134 -13.05 10.86 6.08
C ASP A 134 -14.43 11.47 5.83
N ILE A 135 -14.72 11.88 4.61
CA ILE A 135 -16.05 12.31 4.18
C ILE A 135 -16.94 11.13 3.83
N TYR A 136 -16.36 9.99 3.44
CA TYR A 136 -17.09 8.81 3.00
C TYR A 136 -17.29 7.82 4.17
N GLU A 137 -18.50 7.86 4.74
CA GLU A 137 -18.83 7.13 5.97
C GLU A 137 -18.68 5.60 5.84
N ASN A 138 -19.08 5.00 4.71
CA ASN A 138 -19.11 3.53 4.59
C ASN A 138 -17.69 2.94 4.73
N ASN A 139 -16.74 3.43 3.94
CA ASN A 139 -15.38 2.93 4.02
C ASN A 139 -14.72 3.25 5.38
N LEU A 140 -15.09 4.39 5.96
CA LEU A 140 -14.58 4.78 7.29
C LEU A 140 -15.11 3.84 8.37
N TYR A 141 -16.39 3.45 8.28
CA TYR A 141 -17.00 2.47 9.16
C TYR A 141 -16.35 1.10 9.03
N ASP A 142 -16.13 0.63 7.80
CA ASP A 142 -15.54 -0.69 7.53
C ASP A 142 -14.14 -0.81 8.15
N ILE A 143 -13.27 0.18 7.94
CA ILE A 143 -11.92 0.18 8.52
C ILE A 143 -11.97 0.31 10.06
N GLU A 144 -12.89 1.06 10.61
CA GLU A 144 -13.08 1.16 12.06
C GLU A 144 -13.43 -0.20 12.66
N GLN A 145 -14.40 -0.92 12.08
CA GLN A 145 -14.82 -2.25 12.55
C GLN A 145 -13.67 -3.26 12.45
N GLU A 146 -12.96 -3.26 11.32
CA GLU A 146 -11.79 -4.12 11.12
C GLU A 146 -10.74 -3.90 12.23
N LEU A 147 -10.37 -2.64 12.47
CA LEU A 147 -9.33 -2.31 13.43
C LEU A 147 -9.78 -2.54 14.88
N LYS A 148 -11.03 -2.23 15.23
CA LYS A 148 -11.58 -2.52 16.56
C LYS A 148 -11.63 -4.02 16.87
N ALA A 149 -11.98 -4.83 15.88
CA ALA A 149 -11.99 -6.29 16.03
C ALA A 149 -10.58 -6.85 16.26
N LYS A 150 -9.57 -6.29 15.54
CA LYS A 150 -8.18 -6.71 15.65
C LYS A 150 -7.47 -6.16 16.89
N TYR A 151 -7.86 -4.99 17.37
CA TYR A 151 -7.24 -4.28 18.49
C TYR A 151 -8.28 -3.81 19.52
N PRO A 152 -8.99 -4.72 20.22
CA PRO A 152 -10.15 -4.40 21.06
C PRO A 152 -9.84 -3.47 22.23
N ASN A 153 -8.58 -3.42 22.68
CA ASN A 153 -8.16 -2.60 23.83
C ASN A 153 -7.51 -1.27 23.40
N LYS A 154 -7.66 -0.87 22.13
CA LYS A 154 -7.09 0.37 21.61
C LYS A 154 -8.14 1.43 21.36
N GLU A 155 -7.78 2.68 21.59
CA GLU A 155 -8.63 3.81 21.27
C GLU A 155 -8.57 4.11 19.77
N ILE A 156 -9.66 3.80 19.07
CA ILE A 156 -9.82 4.01 17.63
C ILE A 156 -11.09 4.84 17.44
N CYS A 157 -10.94 6.03 16.84
CA CYS A 157 -12.01 6.97 16.60
C CYS A 157 -12.18 7.23 15.11
N ALA A 158 -13.36 6.99 14.58
CA ALA A 158 -13.75 7.33 13.21
C ALA A 158 -14.65 8.57 13.22
N ILE A 159 -14.33 9.57 12.43
CA ILE A 159 -15.04 10.85 12.39
C ILE A 159 -15.38 11.18 10.94
N VAL A 160 -16.67 11.24 10.65
CA VAL A 160 -17.15 11.74 9.36
C VAL A 160 -17.01 13.26 9.34
N ALA A 161 -16.06 13.74 8.54
CA ALA A 161 -15.84 15.17 8.34
C ALA A 161 -15.10 15.43 7.02
N SER A 162 -15.32 16.61 6.45
CA SER A 162 -14.63 17.09 5.25
C SER A 162 -13.42 17.93 5.65
N VAL A 163 -12.28 17.72 4.98
CA VAL A 163 -11.10 18.59 5.11
C VAL A 163 -11.34 20.02 4.60
N ARG A 164 -12.43 20.23 3.87
CA ARG A 164 -12.87 21.57 3.42
C ARG A 164 -13.49 22.38 4.56
N ASP A 165 -13.99 21.71 5.60
CA ASP A 165 -14.62 22.37 6.76
C ASP A 165 -13.56 22.65 7.83
N GLN A 166 -12.99 23.87 7.73
CA GLN A 166 -11.95 24.32 8.64
C GLN A 166 -12.42 24.36 10.11
N LYS A 167 -13.69 24.76 10.34
CA LYS A 167 -14.22 24.82 11.71
C LYS A 167 -14.32 23.44 12.33
N ARG A 168 -14.82 22.46 11.57
CA ARG A 168 -14.91 21.08 12.03
C ARG A 168 -13.54 20.46 12.26
N LEU A 169 -12.56 20.74 11.39
CA LEU A 169 -11.18 20.32 11.62
C LEU A 169 -10.62 20.92 12.91
N ASP A 170 -10.82 22.20 13.15
CA ASP A 170 -10.35 22.88 14.35
C ASP A 170 -10.90 22.23 15.64
N GLU A 171 -12.18 21.90 15.66
CA GLU A 171 -12.82 21.15 16.77
C GLU A 171 -12.18 19.77 16.97
N ILE A 172 -11.89 19.05 15.87
CA ILE A 172 -11.25 17.72 15.92
C ILE A 172 -9.82 17.84 16.47
N PHE A 173 -9.05 18.82 15.99
CA PHE A 173 -7.67 18.99 16.45
C PHE A 173 -7.61 19.44 17.93
N ASP A 174 -8.53 20.28 18.36
CA ASP A 174 -8.62 20.70 19.77
C ASP A 174 -8.97 19.52 20.68
N LEU A 175 -9.97 18.70 20.28
CA LEU A 175 -10.43 17.57 21.07
C LEU A 175 -9.38 16.47 21.20
N TYR A 176 -8.73 16.11 20.08
CA TYR A 176 -7.85 14.94 20.03
C TYR A 176 -6.36 15.26 20.19
N LYS A 177 -5.95 16.51 19.99
CA LYS A 177 -4.58 17.00 20.13
C LYS A 177 -3.53 16.06 19.51
N PRO A 178 -3.62 15.80 18.19
CA PRO A 178 -2.76 14.82 17.55
C PRO A 178 -1.28 15.23 17.61
N TYR A 179 -0.42 14.28 17.90
CA TYR A 179 1.02 14.47 17.85
C TYR A 179 1.57 14.42 16.41
N LEU A 180 0.99 13.56 15.59
CA LEU A 180 1.38 13.32 14.19
C LEU A 180 0.11 13.26 13.33
N VAL A 181 0.16 13.93 12.19
CA VAL A 181 -0.92 13.92 11.18
C VAL A 181 -0.39 13.31 9.88
N PHE A 182 -1.13 12.35 9.35
CA PHE A 182 -1.00 11.89 7.96
C PHE A 182 -2.17 12.45 7.16
N HIS A 183 -1.87 13.25 6.15
CA HIS A 183 -2.88 13.82 5.27
C HIS A 183 -2.92 13.05 3.95
N ALA A 184 -3.94 12.19 3.78
CA ALA A 184 -4.16 11.38 2.59
C ALA A 184 -5.52 11.66 1.91
N ALA A 185 -6.21 12.74 2.32
CA ALA A 185 -7.50 13.14 1.77
C ALA A 185 -7.30 13.96 0.50
N ALA A 186 -7.43 13.30 -0.66
CA ALA A 186 -7.33 13.97 -1.96
C ALA A 186 -8.26 13.34 -3.00
N HIS A 187 -8.77 14.16 -3.92
CA HIS A 187 -9.38 13.68 -5.16
C HIS A 187 -8.27 13.30 -6.14
N LYS A 188 -8.25 12.05 -6.63
CA LYS A 188 -7.13 11.48 -7.38
C LYS A 188 -7.44 11.05 -8.83
N HIS A 189 -8.71 11.04 -9.21
CA HIS A 189 -9.13 10.57 -10.54
C HIS A 189 -9.01 11.69 -11.57
N VAL A 190 -7.99 11.62 -12.42
CA VAL A 190 -7.70 12.63 -13.44
C VAL A 190 -8.92 12.97 -14.30
N PRO A 191 -9.65 12.02 -14.93
CA PRO A 191 -10.79 12.37 -15.78
C PRO A 191 -11.89 13.14 -15.05
N LEU A 192 -12.15 12.81 -13.78
CA LEU A 192 -13.16 13.50 -12.99
C LEU A 192 -12.71 14.90 -12.60
N MET A 193 -11.43 15.11 -12.35
CA MET A 193 -10.91 16.45 -12.00
C MET A 193 -10.80 17.38 -13.21
N GLU A 194 -10.59 16.82 -14.41
CA GLU A 194 -10.70 17.61 -15.65
C GLU A 194 -12.12 18.16 -15.88
N THR A 195 -13.14 17.36 -15.55
CA THR A 195 -14.54 17.81 -15.67
C THR A 195 -15.02 18.64 -14.47
N SER A 196 -14.34 18.54 -13.32
CA SER A 196 -14.73 19.22 -12.07
C SER A 196 -13.54 19.90 -11.39
N PRO A 197 -12.87 20.87 -12.07
CA PRO A 197 -11.61 21.47 -11.58
C PRO A 197 -11.78 22.22 -10.26
N LEU A 198 -12.90 22.86 -10.05
CA LEU A 198 -13.17 23.58 -8.80
C LEU A 198 -13.24 22.63 -7.58
N GLU A 199 -13.72 21.42 -7.78
CA GLU A 199 -13.75 20.43 -6.69
C GLU A 199 -12.34 19.93 -6.35
N ALA A 200 -11.44 19.78 -7.35
CA ALA A 200 -10.03 19.52 -7.10
C ALA A 200 -9.38 20.62 -6.25
N ILE A 201 -9.57 21.88 -6.65
CA ILE A 201 -9.04 23.03 -5.90
C ILE A 201 -9.59 23.07 -4.48
N LYS A 202 -10.90 22.98 -4.30
CA LYS A 202 -11.54 23.02 -2.97
C LYS A 202 -11.01 21.90 -2.05
N ASN A 203 -10.85 20.70 -2.58
CA ASN A 203 -10.44 19.56 -1.76
C ASN A 203 -8.92 19.47 -1.61
N ASN A 204 -8.17 19.44 -2.72
CA ASN A 204 -6.74 19.17 -2.68
C ASN A 204 -5.94 20.40 -2.23
N VAL A 205 -6.31 21.60 -2.66
CA VAL A 205 -5.61 22.84 -2.27
C VAL A 205 -6.15 23.36 -0.93
N PHE A 206 -7.41 23.75 -0.88
CA PHE A 206 -7.95 24.35 0.34
C PHE A 206 -8.14 23.34 1.47
N GLY A 207 -8.49 22.07 1.18
CA GLY A 207 -8.55 21.03 2.20
C GLY A 207 -7.20 20.75 2.84
N THR A 208 -6.13 20.71 2.04
CA THR A 208 -4.76 20.59 2.54
C THR A 208 -4.35 21.82 3.35
N TYR A 209 -4.62 23.02 2.83
CA TYR A 209 -4.35 24.27 3.52
C TYR A 209 -5.03 24.35 4.89
N ASN A 210 -6.33 24.03 4.96
CA ASN A 210 -7.06 23.99 6.23
C ASN A 210 -6.45 23.00 7.22
N THR A 211 -6.09 21.80 6.73
CA THR A 211 -5.53 20.76 7.60
C THR A 211 -4.15 21.15 8.14
N VAL A 212 -3.30 21.78 7.31
CA VAL A 212 -1.98 22.28 7.73
C VAL A 212 -2.15 23.41 8.74
N ASN A 213 -3.04 24.37 8.50
CA ASN A 213 -3.28 25.49 9.44
C ASN A 213 -3.80 24.99 10.79
N CYS A 214 -4.71 24.01 10.80
CA CYS A 214 -5.16 23.41 12.07
C CYS A 214 -4.00 22.69 12.76
N ALA A 215 -3.15 21.98 12.02
CA ALA A 215 -2.00 21.30 12.59
C ALA A 215 -1.01 22.29 13.24
N ASP A 216 -0.73 23.40 12.57
CA ASP A 216 0.14 24.48 13.09
C ASP A 216 -0.48 25.14 14.34
N LYS A 217 -1.74 25.58 14.25
CA LYS A 217 -2.48 26.20 15.35
C LYS A 217 -2.50 25.34 16.62
N HIS A 218 -2.66 24.03 16.48
CA HIS A 218 -2.72 23.08 17.59
C HIS A 218 -1.37 22.44 17.94
N ASN A 219 -0.26 22.99 17.44
CA ASN A 219 1.12 22.57 17.77
C ASN A 219 1.41 21.10 17.47
N VAL A 220 0.85 20.57 16.40
CA VAL A 220 1.16 19.22 15.91
C VAL A 220 2.67 19.11 15.65
N LYS A 221 3.31 18.07 16.18
CA LYS A 221 4.76 17.96 16.11
C LYS A 221 5.28 17.52 14.74
N LYS A 222 4.47 16.76 13.99
CA LYS A 222 4.82 16.34 12.62
C LYS A 222 3.57 16.27 11.75
N PHE A 223 3.71 16.76 10.54
CA PHE A 223 2.71 16.68 9.49
C PHE A 223 3.30 15.99 8.27
N ILE A 224 2.64 14.95 7.77
CA ILE A 224 3.08 14.17 6.61
C ILE A 224 1.98 14.25 5.55
N LEU A 225 2.29 14.90 4.43
CA LEU A 225 1.43 14.96 3.26
C LEU A 225 1.72 13.77 2.34
N ILE A 226 0.69 13.03 1.99
CA ILE A 226 0.78 11.97 0.99
C ILE A 226 0.61 12.59 -0.39
N SER A 227 1.70 12.64 -1.13
CA SER A 227 1.75 13.19 -2.48
C SER A 227 1.70 12.08 -3.55
N THR A 228 1.79 12.45 -4.82
CA THR A 228 1.70 11.58 -5.98
C THR A 228 2.76 11.93 -7.03
N ASP A 229 3.14 10.94 -7.85
CA ASP A 229 3.98 11.14 -9.04
C ASP A 229 3.36 12.10 -10.07
N LYS A 230 2.02 12.22 -10.08
CA LYS A 230 1.31 13.13 -10.98
C LYS A 230 1.52 14.61 -10.65
N ALA A 231 1.97 14.92 -9.44
CA ALA A 231 2.37 16.28 -9.02
C ALA A 231 3.77 16.67 -9.53
N VAL A 232 4.52 15.71 -10.10
CA VAL A 232 5.82 15.97 -10.70
C VAL A 232 5.64 16.19 -12.20
N ASN A 233 6.00 17.39 -12.72
CA ASN A 233 5.76 17.78 -14.12
C ASN A 233 4.27 17.65 -14.51
N GLN A 234 3.42 18.37 -13.78
CA GLN A 234 1.97 18.26 -13.93
C GLN A 234 1.49 18.58 -15.35
N THR A 235 0.68 17.68 -15.90
CA THR A 235 0.06 17.80 -17.23
C THR A 235 -1.46 17.83 -17.17
N ASN A 236 -2.02 17.82 -15.95
CA ASN A 236 -3.46 17.76 -15.71
C ASN A 236 -3.82 18.48 -14.39
N ILE A 237 -5.10 18.82 -14.25
CA ILE A 237 -5.64 19.57 -13.08
C ILE A 237 -5.40 18.83 -11.77
N MET A 238 -5.59 17.50 -11.75
CA MET A 238 -5.37 16.71 -10.55
C MET A 238 -3.92 16.77 -10.07
N GLY A 239 -2.96 16.71 -11.00
CA GLY A 239 -1.54 16.82 -10.67
C GLY A 239 -1.11 18.23 -10.27
N ALA A 240 -1.83 19.26 -10.73
CA ALA A 240 -1.57 20.67 -10.39
C ALA A 240 -2.19 21.09 -9.04
N THR A 241 -3.06 20.25 -8.46
CA THR A 241 -3.74 20.51 -7.19
C THR A 241 -3.32 19.56 -6.09
#